data_431ebde0344ec8a3a9576ed5c6af0321
#
_entry.id   431ebde0344ec8a3a9576ed5c6af0321
#
_cell.length_a   1.000
_cell.length_b   1.000
_cell.length_c   1.000
_cell.angle_alpha   90.00
_cell.angle_beta   90.00
_cell.angle_gamma   90.00
#
_symmetry.space_group_name_H-M   'P 1'
#
loop_
_entity.id
_entity.type
_entity.pdbx_description
1 polymer ?
#
loop_
_entity_poly.entity_id
_entity_poly.type
_entity_poly.pdbx_seq_one_letter_code
_entity_poly.pdbx_strand_id
1 'polypeptide(L)'
;MASKGVNKCILIGHLGQDPEIRYMPSGGAVANITLATSESWRDKQTGEMKEKTEWHRVCIFGKLAEIAGEYLRKGSQVYIEGSLQTRKWTDQSGQDRYTTEVVVNIGGTMQMLGGNGGNQAGSQKPQQPAQQPQAPQNEPPMDFDDDIPFQPPYPFNQRI
;
A
#
# COMPACT_ATOMS: atom_id res chain seq x y z
N MET A 1 -23.43 38.26 11.42
CA MET A 1 -23.02 37.41 10.30
C MET A 1 -22.32 36.21 10.91
N ALA A 2 -22.76 35.00 10.59
CA ALA A 2 -22.06 33.80 11.05
C ALA A 2 -20.74 33.67 10.26
N SER A 3 -19.62 33.61 10.99
CA SER A 3 -18.30 33.33 10.37
C SER A 3 -18.30 31.85 9.94
N LYS A 4 -17.89 31.59 8.70
CA LYS A 4 -17.71 30.21 8.22
C LYS A 4 -16.32 29.73 8.64
N GLY A 5 -16.29 28.71 9.49
CA GLY A 5 -15.05 28.01 9.83
C GLY A 5 -14.70 26.94 8.79
N VAL A 6 -13.46 26.50 8.79
CA VAL A 6 -12.99 25.35 8.00
C VAL A 6 -12.75 24.17 8.95
N ASN A 7 -13.38 23.04 8.67
CA ASN A 7 -13.14 21.78 9.37
C ASN A 7 -12.75 20.73 8.33
N LYS A 8 -11.45 20.54 8.15
CA LYS A 8 -10.87 19.64 7.16
C LYS A 8 -9.69 18.91 7.77
N CYS A 9 -9.67 17.60 7.63
CA CYS A 9 -8.59 16.73 8.07
C CYS A 9 -8.09 15.95 6.87
N ILE A 10 -6.78 15.91 6.68
CA ILE A 10 -6.12 15.14 5.62
C ILE A 10 -5.15 14.17 6.29
N LEU A 11 -5.26 12.89 5.97
CA LEU A 11 -4.43 11.84 6.51
C LEU A 11 -3.88 10.97 5.36
N ILE A 12 -2.60 10.62 5.46
CA ILE A 12 -1.98 9.58 4.64
C ILE A 12 -1.34 8.58 5.60
N GLY A 13 -1.77 7.32 5.53
CA GLY A 13 -1.26 6.31 6.46
C GLY A 13 -1.62 4.90 6.02
N HIS A 14 -1.36 3.95 6.91
CA HIS A 14 -1.60 2.53 6.66
C HIS A 14 -2.72 2.02 7.57
N LEU A 15 -3.57 1.13 7.05
CA LEU A 15 -4.59 0.48 7.83
C LEU A 15 -3.96 -0.45 8.88
N GLY A 16 -4.35 -0.30 10.14
CA GLY A 16 -3.93 -1.17 11.23
C GLY A 16 -4.65 -2.52 11.25
N GLN A 17 -5.84 -2.56 10.67
CA GLN A 17 -6.71 -3.74 10.58
C GLN A 17 -7.59 -3.65 9.33
N ASP A 18 -8.26 -4.74 8.99
CA ASP A 18 -9.25 -4.76 7.91
C ASP A 18 -10.40 -3.80 8.21
N PRO A 19 -11.03 -3.17 7.20
CA PRO A 19 -12.19 -2.32 7.38
C PRO A 19 -13.36 -3.07 8.01
N GLU A 20 -14.00 -2.48 9.02
CA GLU A 20 -15.24 -2.99 9.58
C GLU A 20 -16.43 -2.35 8.85
N ILE A 21 -17.13 -3.14 8.07
CA ILE A 21 -18.29 -2.67 7.28
C ILE A 21 -19.58 -2.95 8.03
N ARG A 22 -20.41 -1.93 8.13
CA ARG A 22 -21.78 -2.03 8.66
C ARG A 22 -22.76 -1.43 7.67
N TYR A 23 -23.95 -1.98 7.64
CA TYR A 23 -25.05 -1.44 6.84
C TYR A 23 -26.07 -0.78 7.75
N MET A 24 -26.43 0.44 7.39
CA MET A 24 -27.50 1.15 8.12
C MET A 24 -28.87 0.61 7.71
N PRO A 25 -29.90 0.70 8.58
CA PRO A 25 -31.26 0.34 8.22
C PRO A 25 -31.78 1.11 7.00
N SER A 26 -31.26 2.28 6.73
CA SER A 26 -31.54 3.11 5.55
C SER A 26 -30.89 2.61 4.25
N GLY A 27 -30.12 1.51 4.28
CA GLY A 27 -29.48 0.91 3.14
C GLY A 27 -28.09 1.44 2.78
N GLY A 28 -27.54 2.40 3.55
CA GLY A 28 -26.19 2.93 3.31
C GLY A 28 -25.11 2.11 4.01
N ALA A 29 -23.96 1.92 3.36
CA ALA A 29 -22.79 1.31 3.97
C ALA A 29 -22.01 2.33 4.81
N VAL A 30 -21.42 1.86 5.91
CA VAL A 30 -20.48 2.59 6.77
C VAL A 30 -19.26 1.71 6.99
N ALA A 31 -18.07 2.24 6.70
CA ALA A 31 -16.80 1.58 6.97
C ALA A 31 -16.08 2.30 8.12
N ASN A 32 -15.73 1.54 9.16
CA ASN A 32 -14.84 2.02 10.21
C ASN A 32 -13.44 1.47 9.95
N ILE A 33 -12.47 2.36 9.84
CA ILE A 33 -11.07 2.01 9.66
C ILE A 33 -10.21 2.68 10.74
N THR A 34 -9.14 2.01 11.11
CA THR A 34 -8.10 2.55 11.97
C THR A 34 -6.85 2.79 11.14
N LEU A 35 -6.41 4.05 11.07
CA LEU A 35 -5.31 4.49 10.24
C LEU A 35 -4.11 4.88 11.10
N ALA A 36 -2.94 4.31 10.81
CA ALA A 36 -1.68 4.66 11.44
C ALA A 36 -0.93 5.70 10.61
N THR A 37 -0.54 6.80 11.23
CA THR A 37 0.42 7.76 10.68
C THR A 37 1.67 7.74 11.52
N SER A 38 2.84 7.48 10.92
CA SER A 38 4.12 7.40 11.62
C SER A 38 5.02 8.55 11.22
N GLU A 39 5.65 9.13 12.21
CA GLU A 39 6.69 10.14 12.07
C GLU A 39 8.00 9.58 12.63
N SER A 40 9.09 9.76 11.92
CA SER A 40 10.42 9.38 12.40
C SER A 40 11.36 10.58 12.38
N TRP A 41 12.13 10.74 13.44
CA TRP A 41 13.12 11.80 13.54
C TRP A 41 14.36 11.32 14.29
N ARG A 42 15.46 11.98 14.02
CA ARG A 42 16.70 11.74 14.76
C ARG A 42 16.75 12.63 16.01
N ASP A 43 16.89 12.01 17.18
CA ASP A 43 17.09 12.74 18.42
C ASP A 43 18.44 13.48 18.38
N LYS A 44 18.40 14.78 18.59
CA LYS A 44 19.62 15.64 18.52
C LYS A 44 20.59 15.42 19.69
N GLN A 45 20.10 14.89 20.81
CA GLN A 45 20.92 14.67 22.01
C GLN A 45 21.56 13.27 22.00
N THR A 46 20.80 12.25 21.67
CA THR A 46 21.27 10.85 21.69
C THR A 46 21.75 10.37 20.31
N GLY A 47 21.38 11.04 19.22
CA GLY A 47 21.67 10.63 17.85
C GLY A 47 20.84 9.44 17.37
N GLU A 48 19.94 8.91 18.19
CA GLU A 48 19.10 7.75 17.89
C GLU A 48 17.90 8.13 17.04
N MET A 49 17.43 7.19 16.22
CA MET A 49 16.18 7.32 15.48
C MET A 49 15.01 7.05 16.42
N LYS A 50 14.10 8.01 16.55
CA LYS A 50 12.83 7.88 17.26
C LYS A 50 11.69 7.82 16.27
N GLU A 51 10.71 7.00 16.57
CA GLU A 51 9.47 6.87 15.81
C GLU A 51 8.27 7.10 16.71
N LYS A 52 7.26 7.78 16.21
CA LYS A 52 5.98 7.99 16.87
C LYS A 52 4.86 7.67 15.90
N THR A 53 3.97 6.79 16.31
CA THR A 53 2.79 6.44 15.51
C THR A 53 1.53 6.96 16.20
N GLU A 54 0.70 7.67 15.45
CA GLU A 54 -0.63 8.09 15.88
C GLU A 54 -1.71 7.27 15.16
N TRP A 55 -2.71 6.87 15.93
CA TRP A 55 -3.83 6.06 15.45
C TRP A 55 -5.08 6.91 15.30
N HIS A 56 -5.59 6.98 14.09
CA HIS A 56 -6.77 7.75 13.76
C HIS A 56 -7.95 6.84 13.48
N ARG A 57 -9.10 7.17 14.07
CA ARG A 57 -10.37 6.53 13.73
C ARG A 57 -11.01 7.28 12.59
N VAL A 58 -11.34 6.56 11.52
CA VAL A 58 -11.97 7.13 10.33
C VAL A 58 -13.26 6.39 10.07
N CYS A 59 -14.33 7.14 9.90
CA CYS A 59 -15.66 6.65 9.54
C CYS A 59 -16.01 7.10 8.13
N ILE A 60 -16.20 6.17 7.22
CA ILE A 60 -16.47 6.42 5.79
C ILE A 60 -17.93 6.04 5.51
N PHE A 61 -18.64 6.89 4.80
CA PHE A 61 -20.06 6.67 4.49
C PHE A 61 -20.29 6.43 3.00
N GLY A 62 -21.38 5.68 2.70
CA GLY A 62 -21.93 5.50 1.36
C GLY A 62 -21.03 4.66 0.45
N LYS A 63 -20.94 5.04 -0.82
CA LYS A 63 -20.22 4.26 -1.85
C LYS A 63 -18.74 4.07 -1.55
N LEU A 64 -18.08 5.05 -0.94
CA LEU A 64 -16.68 4.94 -0.52
C LEU A 64 -16.49 3.87 0.56
N ALA A 65 -17.48 3.66 1.43
CA ALA A 65 -17.45 2.60 2.44
C ALA A 65 -17.51 1.20 1.80
N GLU A 66 -18.32 1.01 0.76
CA GLU A 66 -18.36 -0.25 0.00
C GLU A 66 -17.02 -0.53 -0.66
N ILE A 67 -16.44 0.47 -1.34
CA ILE A 67 -15.13 0.38 -1.97
C ILE A 67 -14.04 0.07 -0.93
N ALA A 68 -14.10 0.72 0.24
CA ALA A 68 -13.16 0.44 1.32
C ALA A 68 -13.23 -1.04 1.77
N GLY A 69 -14.44 -1.58 1.93
CA GLY A 69 -14.63 -2.98 2.33
C GLY A 69 -14.18 -3.98 1.28
N GLU A 70 -14.36 -3.66 0.00
CA GLU A 70 -13.99 -4.54 -1.10
C GLU A 70 -12.46 -4.60 -1.32
N TYR A 71 -11.80 -3.46 -1.33
CA TYR A 71 -10.42 -3.34 -1.79
C TYR A 71 -9.38 -3.13 -0.68
N LEU A 72 -9.76 -2.53 0.46
CA LEU A 72 -8.81 -2.27 1.52
C LEU A 72 -8.60 -3.48 2.42
N ARG A 73 -7.36 -3.67 2.86
CA ARG A 73 -6.96 -4.70 3.84
C ARG A 73 -5.98 -4.07 4.83
N LYS A 74 -5.74 -4.75 5.94
CA LYS A 74 -4.67 -4.39 6.87
C LYS A 74 -3.36 -4.14 6.11
N GLY A 75 -2.70 -3.02 6.41
CA GLY A 75 -1.47 -2.60 5.75
C GLY A 75 -1.66 -1.81 4.46
N SER A 76 -2.88 -1.70 3.91
CA SER A 76 -3.14 -0.85 2.74
C SER A 76 -2.83 0.61 3.07
N GLN A 77 -2.13 1.30 2.17
CA GLN A 77 -1.87 2.73 2.28
C GLN A 77 -3.00 3.52 1.63
N VAL A 78 -3.53 4.51 2.33
CA VAL A 78 -4.64 5.32 1.84
C VAL A 78 -4.45 6.80 2.13
N TYR A 79 -4.96 7.63 1.23
CA TYR A 79 -5.22 9.05 1.42
C TYR A 79 -6.67 9.22 1.85
N ILE A 80 -6.88 9.96 2.92
CA ILE A 80 -8.20 10.29 3.46
C ILE A 80 -8.33 11.80 3.58
N GLU A 81 -9.43 12.33 3.10
CA GLU A 81 -9.85 13.70 3.31
C GLU A 81 -11.27 13.72 3.88
N GLY A 82 -11.43 14.29 5.04
CA GLY A 82 -12.71 14.35 5.75
C GLY A 82 -12.78 15.52 6.72
N SER A 83 -13.74 15.48 7.59
CA SER A 83 -13.93 16.46 8.68
C SER A 83 -13.79 15.78 10.04
N LEU A 84 -13.24 16.51 11.01
CA LEU A 84 -13.15 16.05 12.39
C LEU A 84 -14.51 16.15 13.05
N GLN A 85 -14.98 15.09 13.68
CA GLN A 85 -16.24 15.06 14.39
C GLN A 85 -16.07 14.37 15.75
N THR A 86 -16.60 14.98 16.80
CA THR A 86 -16.67 14.37 18.11
C THR A 86 -18.11 13.98 18.40
N ARG A 87 -18.34 12.68 18.65
CA ARG A 87 -19.63 12.19 19.09
C ARG A 87 -19.60 11.77 20.53
N LYS A 88 -20.68 12.08 21.22
CA LYS A 88 -20.97 11.64 22.58
C LYS A 88 -21.70 10.29 22.54
N TRP A 89 -21.31 9.37 23.42
CA TRP A 89 -21.99 8.10 23.61
C TRP A 89 -21.92 7.70 25.06
N THR A 90 -22.85 6.89 25.53
CA THR A 90 -22.91 6.44 26.91
C THR A 90 -22.36 5.02 27.00
N ASP A 91 -21.41 4.79 27.89
CA ASP A 91 -20.83 3.47 28.11
C ASP A 91 -21.79 2.56 28.95
N GLN A 92 -21.40 1.31 29.15
CA GLN A 92 -22.18 0.33 29.91
C GLN A 92 -22.37 0.70 31.39
N SER A 93 -21.52 1.59 31.93
CA SER A 93 -21.62 2.11 33.28
C SER A 93 -22.50 3.35 33.39
N GLY A 94 -23.12 3.80 32.32
CA GLY A 94 -23.96 4.99 32.25
C GLY A 94 -23.19 6.30 32.19
N GLN A 95 -21.87 6.24 31.97
CA GLN A 95 -21.03 7.43 31.82
C GLN A 95 -20.96 7.92 30.40
N ASP A 96 -21.04 9.24 30.25
CA ASP A 96 -20.85 9.91 28.97
C ASP A 96 -19.40 9.85 28.51
N ARG A 97 -19.17 9.34 27.32
CA ARG A 97 -17.87 9.27 26.66
C ARG A 97 -17.89 10.08 25.37
N TYR A 98 -16.75 10.58 25.00
CA TYR A 98 -16.57 11.35 23.78
C TYR A 98 -15.55 10.64 22.89
N THR A 99 -15.88 10.45 21.63
CA THR A 99 -14.97 9.87 20.65
C THR A 99 -14.83 10.85 19.50
N THR A 100 -13.59 11.24 19.21
CA THR A 100 -13.27 12.07 18.06
C THR A 100 -12.81 11.18 16.91
N GLU A 101 -13.39 11.36 15.74
CA GLU A 101 -13.14 10.57 14.55
C GLU A 101 -13.12 11.48 13.31
N VAL A 102 -12.44 11.06 12.26
CA VAL A 102 -12.45 11.70 10.96
C VAL A 102 -13.60 11.11 10.15
N VAL A 103 -14.52 11.95 9.73
CA VAL A 103 -15.71 11.54 8.98
C VAL A 103 -15.52 11.87 7.51
N VAL A 104 -15.56 10.83 6.67
CA VAL A 104 -15.56 10.94 5.21
C VAL A 104 -17.00 10.78 4.72
N ASN A 105 -17.61 11.91 4.41
CA ASN A 105 -18.99 12.02 3.94
C ASN A 105 -19.02 12.57 2.51
N ILE A 106 -20.18 13.00 2.04
CA ILE A 106 -20.36 13.66 0.74
C ILE A 106 -19.40 14.87 0.65
N GLY A 107 -18.47 14.82 -0.30
CA GLY A 107 -17.41 15.84 -0.43
C GLY A 107 -16.08 15.48 0.25
N GLY A 108 -16.01 14.40 0.99
CA GLY A 108 -14.76 13.79 1.43
C GLY A 108 -14.15 12.90 0.35
N THR A 109 -12.88 12.56 0.50
CA THR A 109 -12.14 11.75 -0.47
C THR A 109 -11.45 10.59 0.24
N MET A 110 -11.48 9.43 -0.38
CA MET A 110 -10.65 8.29 -0.07
C MET A 110 -9.97 7.83 -1.34
N GLN A 111 -8.65 7.72 -1.31
CA GLN A 111 -7.84 7.23 -2.42
C GLN A 111 -6.85 6.19 -1.94
N MET A 112 -6.80 5.05 -2.59
CA MET A 112 -5.80 4.02 -2.33
C MET A 112 -4.46 4.50 -2.90
N LEU A 113 -3.44 4.50 -2.05
CA LEU A 113 -2.07 4.83 -2.40
C LEU A 113 -1.25 3.54 -2.36
N GLY A 114 -0.51 3.28 -3.39
CA GLY A 114 0.20 2.01 -3.53
C GLY A 114 -0.49 1.16 -4.59
N GLY A 115 -0.02 1.32 -5.81
CA GLY A 115 -0.39 0.46 -6.92
C GLY A 115 0.02 -0.96 -6.60
N ASN A 116 -0.93 -1.82 -6.66
CA ASN A 116 -0.82 -3.19 -7.09
C ASN A 116 0.46 -3.95 -6.68
N GLY A 117 0.70 -4.01 -5.39
CA GLY A 117 1.47 -5.09 -4.81
C GLY A 117 0.58 -6.33 -4.65
N GLY A 118 -0.20 -6.66 -5.66
CA GLY A 118 -0.73 -7.99 -5.86
C GLY A 118 0.45 -8.92 -6.09
N ASN A 119 1.14 -9.26 -5.02
CA ASN A 119 1.99 -10.42 -5.00
C ASN A 119 1.05 -11.63 -5.14
N GLN A 120 0.63 -11.91 -6.38
CA GLN A 120 0.41 -13.29 -6.74
C GLN A 120 1.78 -13.96 -6.50
N ALA A 121 1.95 -14.43 -5.28
CA ALA A 121 2.77 -15.59 -5.05
C ALA A 121 2.12 -16.70 -5.92
N GLY A 122 2.40 -16.63 -7.23
CA GLY A 122 2.24 -17.74 -8.12
C GLY A 122 3.04 -18.86 -7.46
N SER A 123 2.31 -19.80 -6.90
CA SER A 123 2.83 -21.14 -6.62
C SER A 123 3.40 -21.63 -7.95
N GLN A 124 4.68 -21.38 -8.17
CA GLN A 124 5.46 -22.16 -9.10
C GLN A 124 5.45 -23.59 -8.52
N LYS A 125 4.50 -24.40 -9.00
CA LYS A 125 4.68 -25.85 -8.95
C LYS A 125 6.11 -26.13 -9.41
N PRO A 126 6.88 -26.92 -8.66
CA PRO A 126 8.14 -27.42 -9.17
C PRO A 126 7.84 -28.15 -10.48
N GLN A 127 8.28 -27.62 -11.60
CA GLN A 127 8.34 -28.38 -12.83
C GLN A 127 9.32 -29.49 -12.58
N GLN A 128 8.81 -30.72 -12.53
CA GLN A 128 9.62 -31.93 -12.69
C GLN A 128 10.46 -31.75 -13.95
N PRO A 129 11.76 -32.07 -13.90
CA PRO A 129 12.57 -32.07 -15.10
C PRO A 129 11.95 -33.07 -16.08
N ALA A 130 11.50 -32.60 -17.21
CA ALA A 130 11.11 -33.44 -18.31
C ALA A 130 12.33 -34.30 -18.68
N GLN A 131 12.19 -35.61 -18.58
CA GLN A 131 13.14 -36.57 -19.11
C GLN A 131 13.31 -36.28 -20.60
N GLN A 132 14.51 -35.88 -20.98
CA GLN A 132 14.90 -35.83 -22.39
C GLN A 132 14.84 -37.23 -22.98
N PRO A 133 14.21 -37.42 -24.15
CA PRO A 133 14.38 -38.67 -24.90
C PRO A 133 15.82 -38.80 -25.33
N GLN A 134 16.47 -39.89 -24.99
CA GLN A 134 17.78 -40.27 -25.53
C GLN A 134 17.68 -40.39 -27.05
N ALA A 135 18.41 -39.54 -27.77
CA ALA A 135 18.67 -39.74 -29.18
C ALA A 135 19.81 -40.74 -29.36
N PRO A 136 19.78 -41.57 -30.42
CA PRO A 136 20.77 -42.64 -30.63
C PRO A 136 22.11 -42.09 -31.00
N GLN A 137 23.17 -42.65 -30.42
CA GLN A 137 24.56 -42.47 -30.78
C GLN A 137 24.76 -43.06 -32.18
N ASN A 138 25.20 -42.26 -33.13
CA ASN A 138 26.19 -42.58 -34.15
C ASN A 138 26.26 -41.45 -35.18
N GLU A 139 27.24 -40.58 -34.99
CA GLU A 139 27.88 -39.85 -36.11
C GLU A 139 29.29 -39.46 -35.67
N PRO A 140 30.30 -39.55 -36.58
CA PRO A 140 31.70 -39.33 -36.25
C PRO A 140 32.06 -37.85 -36.14
N PRO A 141 33.18 -37.50 -35.47
CA PRO A 141 33.56 -36.13 -35.23
C PRO A 141 33.99 -35.44 -36.53
N MET A 142 33.35 -34.32 -36.83
CA MET A 142 33.87 -33.37 -37.81
C MET A 142 34.80 -32.38 -37.12
N ASP A 143 36.06 -32.44 -37.49
CA ASP A 143 37.05 -31.39 -37.25
C ASP A 143 36.65 -30.13 -37.98
N PHE A 144 36.31 -29.07 -37.22
CA PHE A 144 36.30 -27.72 -37.73
C PHE A 144 37.44 -26.95 -37.07
N ASP A 145 38.57 -26.94 -37.76
CA ASP A 145 39.60 -25.91 -37.64
C ASP A 145 39.00 -24.60 -38.19
N ASP A 146 38.55 -23.74 -37.30
CA ASP A 146 38.22 -22.35 -37.66
C ASP A 146 39.15 -21.42 -36.88
N ASP A 147 40.29 -21.18 -37.49
CA ASP A 147 41.24 -20.12 -37.16
C ASP A 147 40.57 -18.77 -37.46
N ILE A 148 40.11 -18.08 -36.43
CA ILE A 148 39.66 -16.70 -36.51
C ILE A 148 40.85 -15.79 -36.23
N PRO A 149 41.38 -15.08 -37.26
CA PRO A 149 42.48 -14.15 -37.00
C PRO A 149 42.00 -12.88 -36.33
N PHE A 150 42.46 -12.66 -35.11
CA PHE A 150 42.30 -11.40 -34.39
C PHE A 150 43.10 -10.30 -35.13
N GLN A 151 42.42 -9.30 -35.69
CA GLN A 151 43.04 -8.07 -36.14
C GLN A 151 43.30 -7.13 -34.98
N PRO A 152 44.51 -6.57 -34.82
CA PRO A 152 44.79 -5.58 -33.81
C PRO A 152 44.19 -4.21 -34.14
N PRO A 153 43.83 -3.40 -33.09
CA PRO A 153 43.23 -2.09 -33.30
C PRO A 153 44.26 -1.07 -33.83
N TYR A 154 43.80 -0.23 -34.75
CA TYR A 154 44.54 0.85 -35.40
C TYR A 154 45.07 1.88 -34.37
N PRO A 155 46.29 2.42 -34.56
CA PRO A 155 46.82 3.47 -33.69
C PRO A 155 46.15 4.81 -34.04
N PHE A 156 45.72 5.47 -32.95
CA PHE A 156 45.21 6.83 -33.00
C PHE A 156 46.33 7.81 -33.31
N ASN A 157 46.29 8.43 -34.46
CA ASN A 157 47.26 9.39 -34.93
C ASN A 157 46.89 10.79 -34.42
N GLN A 158 47.69 11.35 -33.46
CA GLN A 158 47.66 12.76 -33.13
C GLN A 158 48.42 13.54 -34.22
N ARG A 159 47.77 14.55 -34.75
CA ARG A 159 48.46 15.69 -35.37
C ARG A 159 47.67 16.98 -35.14
N ILE A 160 48.35 17.86 -34.35
CA ILE A 160 48.49 19.32 -34.39
C ILE A 160 47.21 20.12 -34.37
#